data_4977708fc16ca6834fec7d5b8552977b
#
_entry.id   4977708fc16ca6834fec7d5b8552977b
#
_cell.length_a   1.000
_cell.length_b   1.000
_cell.length_c   1.000
_cell.angle_alpha   90.00
_cell.angle_beta   90.00
_cell.angle_gamma   90.00
#
_symmetry.space_group_name_H-M   'P 1'
#
loop_
_entity.id
_entity.type
_entity.pdbx_description
1 polymer ?
#
loop_
_entity_poly.entity_id
_entity_poly.type
_entity_poly.pdbx_seq_one_letter_code
_entity_poly.pdbx_strand_id
1 'polypeptide(L)'
;RITGSGKRVTSRIDNTGELSRSMRSEVTKNSLIFIMAEHGLYVDLGRKSGKYAPVTKIKDWIKTKRIKPRDERGRFMEMTDKNMNSLAFLLNRAIFRHGIKATYFFTDPFESELKKLDKKIPKAIEADLDTYFNR
;
A
#
# COMPACT_ATOMS: atom_id res chain seq x y z
N ARG A 1 -0.92 9.40 6.80
CA ARG A 1 -1.47 9.93 5.54
C ARG A 1 -2.30 11.17 5.85
N ILE A 2 -2.05 12.29 5.19
CA ILE A 2 -2.83 13.53 5.34
C ILE A 2 -3.82 13.59 4.18
N THR A 3 -5.13 13.72 4.49
CA THR A 3 -6.15 14.03 3.48
C THR A 3 -6.07 15.49 3.12
N GLY A 4 -6.66 15.89 1.97
CA GLY A 4 -6.75 17.31 1.58
C GLY A 4 -7.43 18.23 2.60
N SER A 5 -8.08 17.69 3.63
CA SER A 5 -8.64 18.40 4.78
C SER A 5 -7.70 18.47 6.00
N GLY A 6 -6.44 18.05 5.85
CA GLY A 6 -5.45 18.03 6.95
C GLY A 6 -5.67 16.92 8.00
N LYS A 7 -6.71 16.11 7.89
CA LYS A 7 -6.97 15.01 8.82
C LYS A 7 -6.10 13.80 8.50
N ARG A 8 -5.39 13.30 9.50
CA ARG A 8 -4.59 12.08 9.41
C ARG A 8 -5.51 10.87 9.22
N VAL A 9 -5.37 10.16 8.10
CA VAL A 9 -6.12 8.91 7.88
C VAL A 9 -5.43 7.80 8.67
N THR A 10 -6.09 7.34 9.72
CA THR A 10 -5.63 6.22 10.58
C THR A 10 -6.10 4.86 10.08
N SER A 11 -6.67 4.77 8.87
CA SER A 11 -7.09 3.49 8.32
C SER A 11 -5.89 2.57 8.10
N ARG A 12 -6.00 1.36 8.61
CA ARG A 12 -4.97 0.32 8.46
C ARG A 12 -4.85 -0.04 6.97
N ILE A 13 -3.67 0.16 6.39
CA ILE A 13 -3.39 -0.15 4.99
C ILE A 13 -3.41 -1.66 4.76
N ASP A 14 -2.90 -2.41 5.74
CA ASP A 14 -2.82 -3.86 5.71
C ASP A 14 -4.11 -4.48 6.28
N ASN A 15 -4.77 -5.31 5.49
CA ASN A 15 -6.06 -5.89 5.84
C ASN A 15 -5.93 -7.16 6.71
N THR A 16 -5.10 -8.10 6.27
CA THR A 16 -4.93 -9.43 6.89
C THR A 16 -3.60 -9.56 7.64
N GLY A 17 -2.73 -8.58 7.57
CA GLY A 17 -1.36 -8.65 8.03
C GLY A 17 -0.42 -9.40 7.07
N GLU A 18 -0.92 -9.84 5.92
CA GLU A 18 -0.14 -10.58 4.93
C GLU A 18 0.95 -9.69 4.32
N LEU A 19 0.62 -8.46 3.94
CA LEU A 19 1.58 -7.54 3.35
C LEU A 19 2.73 -7.25 4.31
N SER A 20 2.43 -6.87 5.56
CA SER A 20 3.46 -6.56 6.55
C SER A 20 4.33 -7.78 6.91
N ARG A 21 3.75 -8.99 6.96
CA ARG A 21 4.52 -10.22 7.20
C ARG A 21 5.35 -10.67 6.00
N SER A 22 4.95 -10.31 4.78
CA SER A 22 5.69 -10.65 3.57
C SER A 22 6.87 -9.72 3.30
N MET A 23 6.90 -8.55 3.92
CA MET A 23 7.96 -7.57 3.70
C MET A 23 9.25 -8.03 4.37
N ARG A 24 10.28 -8.22 3.56
CA ARG A 24 11.63 -8.57 3.99
C ARG A 24 12.66 -7.92 3.09
N SER A 25 13.87 -7.79 3.60
CA SER A 25 15.01 -7.31 2.82
C SER A 25 16.14 -8.35 2.85
N GLU A 26 16.80 -8.48 1.73
CA GLU A 26 17.99 -9.32 1.58
C GLU A 26 19.15 -8.42 1.15
N VAL A 27 20.25 -8.49 1.91
CA VAL A 27 21.46 -7.72 1.63
C VAL A 27 22.53 -8.65 1.13
N THR A 28 23.04 -8.38 -0.05
CA THR A 28 24.23 -9.05 -0.60
C THR A 28 25.40 -8.07 -0.66
N LYS A 29 26.59 -8.53 -1.02
CA LYS A 29 27.79 -7.67 -1.12
C LYS A 29 27.56 -6.42 -1.99
N ASN A 30 26.77 -6.54 -3.05
CA ASN A 30 26.61 -5.50 -4.06
C ASN A 30 25.15 -5.09 -4.31
N SER A 31 24.18 -5.63 -3.54
CA SER A 31 22.78 -5.33 -3.74
C SER A 31 21.96 -5.39 -2.46
N LEU A 32 20.90 -4.59 -2.44
CA LEU A 32 19.84 -4.62 -1.44
C LEU A 32 18.53 -4.91 -2.17
N ILE A 33 17.87 -6.02 -1.81
CA ILE A 33 16.65 -6.49 -2.45
C ILE A 33 15.52 -6.39 -1.42
N PHE A 34 14.43 -5.73 -1.79
CA PHE A 34 13.20 -5.73 -1.01
C PHE A 34 12.19 -6.68 -1.63
N ILE A 35 11.61 -7.53 -0.80
CA ILE A 35 10.64 -8.54 -1.21
C ILE A 35 9.35 -8.25 -0.46
N MET A 36 8.23 -8.24 -1.18
CA MET A 36 6.90 -8.09 -0.60
C MET A 36 5.87 -8.88 -1.41
N ALA A 37 4.70 -9.13 -0.84
CA ALA A 37 3.59 -9.75 -1.55
C ALA A 37 3.20 -8.91 -2.79
N GLU A 38 2.83 -9.56 -3.88
CA GLU A 38 2.52 -8.94 -5.18
C GLU A 38 1.51 -7.79 -5.07
N HIS A 39 0.50 -7.94 -4.22
CA HIS A 39 -0.49 -6.88 -4.00
C HIS A 39 0.09 -5.62 -3.33
N GLY A 40 1.29 -5.69 -2.74
CA GLY A 40 1.97 -4.53 -2.15
C GLY A 40 2.21 -3.41 -3.14
N LEU A 41 2.54 -3.73 -4.39
CA LEU A 41 2.70 -2.74 -5.46
C LEU A 41 1.40 -1.99 -5.74
N TYR A 42 0.25 -2.70 -5.74
CA TYR A 42 -1.05 -2.05 -5.94
C TYR A 42 -1.48 -1.19 -4.74
N VAL A 43 -1.06 -1.54 -3.55
CA VAL A 43 -1.29 -0.71 -2.36
C VAL A 43 -0.40 0.53 -2.39
N ASP A 44 0.86 0.39 -2.76
CA ASP A 44 1.83 1.48 -2.81
C ASP A 44 1.51 2.47 -3.94
N LEU A 45 1.51 2.00 -5.19
CA LEU A 45 1.35 2.81 -6.39
C LEU A 45 -0.11 3.06 -6.79
N GLY A 46 -1.03 2.35 -6.14
CA GLY A 46 -2.44 2.40 -6.50
C GLY A 46 -2.75 1.61 -7.77
N ARG A 47 -3.95 1.84 -8.30
CA ARG A 47 -4.42 1.21 -9.53
C ARG A 47 -5.13 2.23 -10.40
N LYS A 48 -4.76 2.30 -11.65
CA LYS A 48 -5.41 3.16 -12.64
C LYS A 48 -6.87 2.71 -12.88
N SER A 49 -7.72 3.66 -13.25
CA SER A 49 -9.09 3.40 -13.73
C SER A 49 -9.11 2.58 -15.02
N GLY A 50 -10.29 2.08 -15.41
CA GLY A 50 -10.51 1.39 -16.69
C GLY A 50 -10.41 -0.14 -16.63
N LYS A 51 -10.13 -0.74 -15.45
CA LYS A 51 -10.12 -2.21 -15.30
C LYS A 51 -10.90 -2.64 -14.06
N TYR A 52 -11.78 -3.63 -14.23
CA TYR A 52 -12.49 -4.25 -13.12
C TYR A 52 -11.55 -5.08 -12.25
N ALA A 53 -11.79 -5.09 -10.95
CA ALA A 53 -11.11 -5.98 -10.03
C ALA A 53 -11.81 -7.36 -10.01
N PRO A 54 -11.12 -8.46 -9.65
CA PRO A 54 -11.78 -9.76 -9.48
C PRO A 54 -12.85 -9.68 -8.39
N VAL A 55 -14.10 -10.00 -8.74
CA VAL A 55 -15.26 -9.88 -7.84
C VAL A 55 -15.11 -10.71 -6.56
N THR A 56 -14.49 -11.89 -6.68
CA THR A 56 -14.18 -12.76 -5.54
C THR A 56 -13.34 -12.04 -4.50
N LYS A 57 -12.25 -11.37 -4.92
CA LYS A 57 -11.38 -10.60 -4.03
C LYS A 57 -12.09 -9.42 -3.36
N ILE A 58 -13.03 -8.78 -4.07
CA ILE A 58 -13.85 -7.70 -3.49
C ILE A 58 -14.79 -8.28 -2.42
N LYS A 59 -15.43 -9.41 -2.67
CA LYS A 59 -16.29 -10.08 -1.69
C LYS A 59 -15.52 -10.51 -0.44
N ASP A 60 -14.34 -11.09 -0.61
CA ASP A 60 -13.45 -11.47 0.49
C ASP A 60 -13.05 -10.25 1.32
N TRP A 61 -12.71 -9.16 0.66
CA TRP A 61 -12.38 -7.90 1.32
C TRP A 61 -13.59 -7.31 2.09
N ILE A 62 -14.81 -7.33 1.51
CA ILE A 62 -16.04 -6.90 2.18
C ILE A 62 -16.27 -7.71 3.46
N LYS A 63 -16.10 -9.05 3.39
CA LYS A 63 -16.24 -9.95 4.55
C LYS A 63 -15.20 -9.64 5.63
N THR A 64 -13.93 -9.53 5.25
CA THR A 64 -12.82 -9.26 6.18
C THR A 64 -12.97 -7.91 6.87
N LYS A 65 -13.40 -6.89 6.14
CA LYS A 65 -13.64 -5.54 6.69
C LYS A 65 -15.00 -5.42 7.37
N ARG A 66 -15.84 -6.46 7.34
CA ARG A 66 -17.20 -6.45 7.89
C ARG A 66 -18.04 -5.26 7.39
N ILE A 67 -17.88 -4.92 6.11
CA ILE A 67 -18.60 -3.83 5.49
C ILE A 67 -20.04 -4.27 5.26
N LYS A 68 -20.99 -3.54 5.82
CA LYS A 68 -22.42 -3.81 5.65
C LYS A 68 -23.02 -2.90 4.59
N PRO A 69 -23.88 -3.42 3.69
CA PRO A 69 -24.62 -2.60 2.75
C PRO A 69 -25.58 -1.66 3.49
N ARG A 70 -25.91 -0.55 2.87
CA ARG A 70 -26.90 0.40 3.39
C ARG A 70 -28.03 0.61 2.39
N ASP A 71 -29.22 0.85 2.90
CA ASP A 71 -30.38 1.26 2.08
C ASP A 71 -30.26 2.73 1.66
N GLU A 72 -31.22 3.20 0.85
CA GLU A 72 -31.29 4.58 0.38
C GLU A 72 -31.41 5.60 1.53
N ARG A 73 -31.91 5.17 2.69
CA ARG A 73 -32.01 5.97 3.90
C ARG A 73 -30.79 5.88 4.81
N GLY A 74 -29.72 5.19 4.35
CA GLY A 74 -28.47 5.04 5.08
C GLY A 74 -28.48 3.99 6.21
N ARG A 75 -29.57 3.22 6.38
CA ARG A 75 -29.69 2.17 7.41
C ARG A 75 -28.94 0.91 6.96
N PHE A 76 -28.33 0.22 7.91
CA PHE A 76 -27.65 -1.02 7.62
C PHE A 76 -28.64 -2.13 7.20
N MET A 77 -28.31 -2.79 6.12
CA MET A 77 -29.06 -3.95 5.61
C MET A 77 -28.38 -5.25 6.05
N GLU A 78 -29.16 -6.33 6.06
CA GLU A 78 -28.64 -7.67 6.29
C GLU A 78 -27.71 -8.11 5.16
N MET A 79 -26.67 -8.86 5.51
CA MET A 79 -25.68 -9.39 4.56
C MET A 79 -26.19 -10.70 3.92
N THR A 80 -27.13 -10.56 3.01
CA THR A 80 -27.57 -11.65 2.13
C THR A 80 -26.65 -11.75 0.91
N ASP A 81 -26.65 -12.90 0.21
CA ASP A 81 -25.87 -13.06 -1.02
C ASP A 81 -26.23 -12.03 -2.09
N LYS A 82 -27.51 -11.67 -2.20
CA LYS A 82 -28.00 -10.63 -3.09
C LYS A 82 -27.37 -9.27 -2.75
N ASN A 83 -27.41 -8.90 -1.48
CA ASN A 83 -26.86 -7.62 -0.99
C ASN A 83 -25.34 -7.58 -1.11
N MET A 84 -24.66 -8.72 -0.87
CA MET A 84 -23.22 -8.88 -1.09
C MET A 84 -22.85 -8.67 -2.56
N ASN A 85 -23.59 -9.29 -3.48
CA ASN A 85 -23.37 -9.15 -4.92
C ASN A 85 -23.56 -7.71 -5.37
N SER A 86 -24.63 -7.05 -4.91
CA SER A 86 -24.92 -5.65 -5.23
C SER A 86 -23.81 -4.73 -4.72
N LEU A 87 -23.36 -4.91 -3.47
CA LEU A 87 -22.28 -4.12 -2.89
C LEU A 87 -20.95 -4.34 -3.63
N ALA A 88 -20.62 -5.60 -3.94
CA ALA A 88 -19.42 -5.93 -4.70
C ALA A 88 -19.44 -5.31 -6.12
N PHE A 89 -20.60 -5.30 -6.77
CA PHE A 89 -20.78 -4.67 -8.07
C PHE A 89 -20.56 -3.14 -7.99
N LEU A 90 -21.16 -2.47 -7.01
CA LEU A 90 -21.01 -1.02 -6.82
C LEU A 90 -19.55 -0.64 -6.55
N LEU A 91 -18.87 -1.39 -5.68
CA LEU A 91 -17.45 -1.17 -5.39
C LEU A 91 -16.58 -1.40 -6.63
N ASN A 92 -16.85 -2.46 -7.37
CA ASN A 92 -16.11 -2.77 -8.59
C ASN A 92 -16.29 -1.68 -9.67
N ARG A 93 -17.51 -1.17 -9.81
CA ARG A 93 -17.81 -0.04 -10.70
C ARG A 93 -17.08 1.24 -10.25
N ALA A 94 -16.99 1.49 -8.95
CA ALA A 94 -16.23 2.62 -8.41
C ALA A 94 -14.72 2.46 -8.70
N ILE A 95 -14.15 1.26 -8.52
CA ILE A 95 -12.76 0.95 -8.86
C ILE A 95 -12.51 1.13 -10.37
N PHE A 96 -13.44 0.67 -11.21
CA PHE A 96 -13.33 0.86 -12.66
C PHE A 96 -13.30 2.35 -13.05
N ARG A 97 -14.14 3.18 -12.44
CA ARG A 97 -14.24 4.61 -12.75
C ARG A 97 -13.08 5.43 -12.18
N HIS A 98 -12.70 5.19 -10.94
CA HIS A 98 -11.79 6.05 -10.19
C HIS A 98 -10.42 5.42 -9.92
N GLY A 99 -10.27 4.11 -10.15
CA GLY A 99 -9.10 3.37 -9.75
C GLY A 99 -8.99 3.21 -8.21
N ILE A 100 -7.80 2.87 -7.77
CA ILE A 100 -7.43 2.80 -6.33
C ILE A 100 -6.31 3.80 -6.10
N LYS A 101 -6.51 4.69 -5.16
CA LYS A 101 -5.53 5.74 -4.84
C LYS A 101 -4.24 5.15 -4.27
N ALA A 102 -3.09 5.60 -4.77
CA ALA A 102 -1.78 5.26 -4.25
C ALA A 102 -1.62 5.67 -2.78
N THR A 103 -0.89 4.88 -2.01
CA THR A 103 -0.57 5.18 -0.61
C THR A 103 0.86 5.61 -0.41
N TYR A 104 1.76 5.24 -1.32
CA TYR A 104 3.21 5.49 -1.28
C TYR A 104 3.85 5.07 0.06
N PHE A 105 3.31 3.99 0.69
CA PHE A 105 3.76 3.57 2.01
C PHE A 105 5.19 3.03 2.01
N PHE A 106 5.65 2.52 0.87
CA PHE A 106 7.01 2.03 0.66
C PHE A 106 7.85 3.05 -0.12
N THR A 107 7.32 3.58 -1.22
CA THR A 107 8.05 4.49 -2.13
C THR A 107 8.53 5.74 -1.42
N ASP A 108 7.66 6.46 -0.69
CA ASP A 108 8.05 7.71 -0.02
C ASP A 108 9.16 7.52 1.03
N PRO A 109 9.07 6.54 1.98
CA PRO A 109 10.16 6.29 2.92
C PRO A 109 11.44 5.85 2.22
N PHE A 110 11.34 5.00 1.20
CA PHE A 110 12.50 4.50 0.45
C PHE A 110 13.26 5.62 -0.25
N GLU A 111 12.56 6.49 -0.98
CA GLU A 111 13.18 7.66 -1.63
C GLU A 111 13.80 8.63 -0.61
N SER A 112 13.15 8.81 0.54
CA SER A 112 13.68 9.63 1.62
C SER A 112 15.01 9.08 2.15
N GLU A 113 15.12 7.77 2.34
CA GLU A 113 16.36 7.14 2.80
C GLU A 113 17.45 7.15 1.72
N LEU A 114 17.10 6.95 0.43
CA LEU A 114 18.05 7.08 -0.67
C LEU A 114 18.70 8.47 -0.71
N LYS A 115 17.91 9.53 -0.58
CA LYS A 115 18.43 10.92 -0.52
C LYS A 115 19.39 11.15 0.65
N LYS A 116 19.22 10.43 1.75
CA LYS A 116 20.15 10.47 2.89
C LYS A 116 21.45 9.72 2.59
N LEU A 117 21.35 8.57 1.88
CA LEU A 117 22.51 7.79 1.47
C LEU A 117 23.42 8.58 0.51
N ASP A 118 22.85 9.31 -0.45
CA ASP A 118 23.60 10.17 -1.37
C ASP A 118 24.50 11.18 -0.64
N LYS A 119 24.11 11.59 0.57
CA LYS A 119 24.91 12.51 1.42
C LYS A 119 25.88 11.77 2.34
N LYS A 120 25.58 10.53 2.73
CA LYS A 120 26.40 9.76 3.68
C LYS A 120 27.55 9.02 3.00
N ILE A 121 27.35 8.53 1.79
CA ILE A 121 28.35 7.75 1.05
C ILE A 121 29.64 8.57 0.81
N PRO A 122 29.61 9.81 0.28
CA PRO A 122 30.81 10.60 0.10
C PRO A 122 31.58 10.82 1.41
N LYS A 123 30.87 11.12 2.51
CA LYS A 123 31.49 11.34 3.82
C LYS A 123 32.13 10.06 4.39
N ALA A 124 31.54 8.90 4.16
CA ALA A 124 32.12 7.63 4.59
C ALA A 124 33.40 7.33 3.80
N ILE A 125 33.39 7.55 2.47
CA ILE A 125 34.57 7.37 1.62
C ILE A 125 35.68 8.33 2.04
N GLU A 126 35.36 9.61 2.32
CA GLU A 126 36.33 10.60 2.80
C GLU A 126 36.98 10.15 4.12
N ALA A 127 36.19 9.71 5.08
CA ALA A 127 36.69 9.20 6.36
C ALA A 127 37.58 7.95 6.21
N ASP A 128 37.23 7.04 5.30
CA ASP A 128 38.02 5.86 5.01
C ASP A 128 39.37 6.21 4.36
N LEU A 129 39.36 7.17 3.43
CA LEU A 129 40.59 7.70 2.79
C LEU A 129 41.49 8.38 3.81
N ASP A 130 40.92 9.26 4.67
CA ASP A 130 41.68 9.92 5.73
C ASP A 130 42.33 8.90 6.67
N THR A 131 41.62 7.84 7.03
CA THR A 131 42.16 6.76 7.88
C THR A 131 43.29 6.00 7.17
N TYR A 132 43.19 5.85 5.84
CA TYR A 132 44.20 5.13 5.05
C TYR A 132 45.49 5.96 4.85
N PHE A 133 45.35 7.26 4.59
CA PHE A 133 46.49 8.13 4.31
C PHE A 133 47.20 8.68 5.55
N ASN A 134 46.52 8.68 6.70
CA ASN A 134 47.11 9.12 8.00
C ASN A 134 47.68 7.96 8.86
N ARG A 135 47.84 6.78 8.26
CA ARG A 135 48.60 5.67 8.84
C ARG A 135 50.05 5.71 8.38
#